data_1b28ed03b4d1fa56e1b75af65c9c4088
#
_entry.id   1b28ed03b4d1fa56e1b75af65c9c4088
#
_cell.length_a   1.000
_cell.length_b   1.000
_cell.length_c   1.000
_cell.angle_alpha   90.00
_cell.angle_beta   90.00
_cell.angle_gamma   90.00
#
_symmetry.space_group_name_H-M   'P 1'
#
loop_
_entity.id
_entity.type
_entity.pdbx_description
1 polymer ?
#
loop_
_entity_poly.entity_id
_entity_poly.type
_entity_poly.pdbx_seq_one_letter_code
_entity_poly.pdbx_strand_id
1 'polypeptide(L)'
;MYDATTGASSIAIQLCYYRGLNEFDTSQWLSSGPELRTRMDKVTCKGGPTQIARLLTHYLAAGTPTAPVRSLIFIGDAVEEHPDTLFNLAGQCRLKGQPVFIFQEGADITATRVFSEIARISGGAYAALGAQNAQAMGLLLRAVARYASGGRQALTQSGTESDKLLLAQLPK
;
A
#
# COMPACT_ATOMS: atom_id res chain seq x y z
N MET A 1 -11.01 -22.39 -5.30
CA MET A 1 -10.35 -23.06 -4.18
C MET A 1 -8.89 -22.71 -4.24
N TYR A 2 -8.41 -21.72 -3.44
CA TYR A 2 -7.00 -21.35 -3.35
C TYR A 2 -6.51 -21.83 -1.99
N ASP A 3 -6.02 -23.03 -1.97
CA ASP A 3 -5.26 -23.57 -0.85
C ASP A 3 -3.78 -23.21 -1.10
N ALA A 4 -3.31 -22.16 -0.45
CA ALA A 4 -1.91 -21.76 -0.46
C ALA A 4 -1.33 -21.92 0.96
N THR A 5 -1.61 -23.06 1.57
CA THR A 5 -1.06 -23.45 2.86
C THR A 5 0.01 -24.52 2.69
N THR A 6 1.17 -24.10 2.13
CA THR A 6 2.41 -24.84 2.36
C THR A 6 3.57 -23.84 2.33
N GLY A 7 4.02 -23.43 3.50
CA GLY A 7 5.31 -22.75 3.69
C GLY A 7 5.31 -21.23 3.65
N ALA A 8 4.18 -20.54 3.53
CA ALA A 8 4.13 -19.08 3.61
C ALA A 8 3.86 -18.64 5.06
N SER A 9 4.73 -17.81 5.60
CA SER A 9 4.44 -17.04 6.80
C SER A 9 3.09 -16.37 6.63
N SER A 10 2.16 -16.56 7.57
CA SER A 10 0.83 -15.93 7.50
C SER A 10 1.00 -14.41 7.50
N ILE A 11 0.53 -13.75 6.45
CA ILE A 11 0.53 -12.28 6.37
C ILE A 11 -0.70 -11.77 7.12
N ALA A 12 -0.49 -10.88 8.07
CA ALA A 12 -1.57 -10.13 8.70
C ALA A 12 -1.75 -8.80 7.97
N ILE A 13 -3.00 -8.42 7.69
CA ILE A 13 -3.37 -7.21 6.97
C ILE A 13 -4.27 -6.36 7.86
N GLN A 14 -3.99 -5.07 7.95
CA GLN A 14 -4.87 -4.09 8.55
C GLN A 14 -5.49 -3.24 7.44
N LEU A 15 -6.81 -3.16 7.40
CA LEU A 15 -7.51 -2.23 6.53
C LEU A 15 -7.59 -0.88 7.22
N CYS A 16 -7.10 0.16 6.55
CA CYS A 16 -7.27 1.55 6.96
C CYS A 16 -8.04 2.29 5.88
N TYR A 17 -8.94 3.16 6.26
CA TYR A 17 -9.62 4.03 5.31
C TYR A 17 -9.95 5.37 5.95
N TYR A 18 -10.05 6.38 5.11
CA TYR A 18 -10.53 7.69 5.50
C TYR A 18 -11.66 8.14 4.56
N ARG A 19 -12.56 8.96 5.08
CA ARG A 19 -13.68 9.51 4.33
C ARG A 19 -14.25 10.74 5.02
N GLY A 20 -15.09 11.51 4.31
CA GLY A 20 -15.70 12.70 4.89
C GLY A 20 -14.65 13.70 5.38
N LEU A 21 -15.06 14.61 6.26
CA LEU A 21 -14.19 15.70 6.71
C LEU A 21 -13.07 15.25 7.64
N ASN A 22 -13.28 14.21 8.44
CA ASN A 22 -12.30 13.82 9.47
C ASN A 22 -12.46 12.38 9.97
N GLU A 23 -13.10 11.53 9.18
CA GLU A 23 -13.27 10.12 9.53
C GLU A 23 -12.05 9.34 9.10
N PHE A 24 -11.39 8.69 10.04
CA PHE A 24 -10.29 7.75 9.80
C PHE A 24 -10.52 6.53 10.68
N ASP A 25 -10.57 5.36 10.09
CA ASP A 25 -10.85 4.12 10.79
C ASP A 25 -9.88 3.02 10.39
N THR A 26 -9.66 2.09 11.30
CA THR A 26 -8.74 0.97 11.11
C THR A 26 -9.37 -0.33 11.60
N SER A 27 -9.20 -1.39 10.84
CA SER A 27 -9.60 -2.72 11.30
C SER A 27 -8.62 -3.28 12.34
N GLN A 28 -9.03 -4.35 12.99
CA GLN A 28 -8.08 -5.26 13.61
C GLN A 28 -7.17 -5.88 12.53
N TRP A 29 -6.05 -6.47 12.94
CA TRP A 29 -5.22 -7.27 12.05
C TRP A 29 -5.94 -8.53 11.60
N LEU A 30 -6.06 -8.72 10.30
CA LEU A 30 -6.79 -9.79 9.65
C LEU A 30 -5.80 -10.79 9.06
N SER A 31 -6.05 -12.08 9.22
CA SER A 31 -5.20 -13.14 8.70
C SER A 31 -5.76 -13.83 7.45
N SER A 32 -6.96 -13.46 7.01
CA SER A 32 -7.61 -14.09 5.86
C SER A 32 -8.13 -13.09 4.83
N GLY A 33 -8.01 -13.44 3.54
CA GLY A 33 -8.55 -12.66 2.44
C GLY A 33 -10.09 -12.52 2.49
N PRO A 34 -10.86 -13.55 2.83
CA PRO A 34 -12.33 -13.44 3.01
C PRO A 34 -12.72 -12.42 4.09
N GLU A 35 -12.02 -12.37 5.22
CA GLU A 35 -12.29 -11.37 6.26
C GLU A 35 -12.00 -9.94 5.78
N LEU A 36 -10.87 -9.75 5.08
CA LEU A 36 -10.52 -8.46 4.49
C LEU A 36 -11.62 -8.02 3.52
N ARG A 37 -12.07 -8.90 2.62
CA ARG A 37 -13.15 -8.61 1.68
C ARG A 37 -14.43 -8.20 2.40
N THR A 38 -14.86 -8.97 3.41
CA THR A 38 -16.06 -8.66 4.21
C THR A 38 -15.96 -7.30 4.90
N ARG A 39 -14.77 -6.89 5.31
CA ARG A 39 -14.55 -5.55 5.87
C ARG A 39 -14.61 -4.46 4.81
N MET A 40 -13.98 -4.68 3.65
CA MET A 40 -14.00 -3.74 2.53
C MET A 40 -15.44 -3.51 2.02
N ASP A 41 -16.24 -4.55 1.90
CA ASP A 41 -17.64 -4.47 1.45
C ASP A 41 -18.52 -3.60 2.36
N LYS A 42 -18.10 -3.37 3.61
CA LYS A 42 -18.80 -2.51 4.59
C LYS A 42 -18.36 -1.05 4.53
N VAL A 43 -17.28 -0.75 3.83
CA VAL A 43 -16.81 0.63 3.69
C VAL A 43 -17.69 1.35 2.68
N THR A 44 -18.43 2.35 3.16
CA THR A 44 -19.25 3.21 2.30
C THR A 44 -18.46 4.44 1.90
N CYS A 45 -18.51 4.79 0.62
CA CYS A 45 -17.88 6.01 0.12
C CYS A 45 -18.58 7.25 0.69
N LYS A 46 -17.77 8.22 1.11
CA LYS A 46 -18.21 9.54 1.57
C LYS A 46 -17.14 10.54 1.15
N GLY A 47 -17.51 11.48 0.29
CA GLY A 47 -16.59 12.51 -0.18
C GLY A 47 -16.02 13.35 0.97
N GLY A 48 -14.79 13.81 0.80
CA GLY A 48 -14.09 14.65 1.77
C GLY A 48 -12.63 14.81 1.39
N PRO A 49 -11.89 15.68 2.10
CA PRO A 49 -10.47 15.89 1.82
C PRO A 49 -9.64 14.63 2.07
N THR A 50 -8.50 14.54 1.39
CA THR A 50 -7.55 13.47 1.61
C THR A 50 -6.93 13.55 3.00
N GLN A 51 -6.59 12.39 3.59
CA GLN A 51 -5.96 12.29 4.91
C GLN A 51 -4.73 11.37 4.84
N ILE A 52 -3.91 11.57 3.81
CA ILE A 52 -2.73 10.73 3.53
C ILE A 52 -1.68 10.90 4.62
N ALA A 53 -1.47 12.12 5.10
CA ALA A 53 -0.54 12.39 6.21
C ALA A 53 -0.95 11.63 7.47
N ARG A 54 -2.24 11.54 7.75
CA ARG A 54 -2.77 10.78 8.88
C ARG A 54 -2.53 9.28 8.72
N LEU A 55 -2.74 8.75 7.50
CA LEU A 55 -2.45 7.37 7.18
C LEU A 55 -0.96 7.04 7.33
N LEU A 56 -0.07 7.89 6.80
CA LEU A 56 1.38 7.70 6.92
C LEU A 56 1.85 7.77 8.39
N THR A 57 1.26 8.68 9.18
CA THR A 57 1.54 8.78 10.61
C THR A 57 1.09 7.52 11.36
N HIS A 58 -0.10 7.00 11.04
CA HIS A 58 -0.58 5.74 11.60
C HIS A 58 0.36 4.58 11.22
N TYR A 59 0.77 4.49 9.95
CA TYR A 59 1.70 3.48 9.46
C TYR A 59 3.05 3.52 10.19
N LEU A 60 3.61 4.71 10.40
CA LEU A 60 4.84 4.92 11.14
C LEU A 60 4.76 4.47 12.61
N ALA A 61 3.58 4.55 13.21
CA ALA A 61 3.34 4.12 14.60
C ALA A 61 2.92 2.65 14.71
N ALA A 62 2.50 2.04 13.60
CA ALA A 62 2.00 0.67 13.60
C ALA A 62 3.13 -0.37 13.72
N GLY A 63 2.78 -1.50 14.31
CA GLY A 63 3.71 -2.61 14.51
C GLY A 63 4.54 -2.49 15.79
N THR A 64 5.33 -3.52 16.03
CA THR A 64 6.26 -3.61 17.15
C THR A 64 7.63 -4.10 16.66
N PRO A 65 8.71 -3.98 17.43
CA PRO A 65 10.00 -4.53 17.03
C PRO A 65 9.98 -6.04 16.72
N THR A 66 9.09 -6.78 17.38
CA THR A 66 8.91 -8.23 17.16
C THR A 66 7.92 -8.58 16.06
N ALA A 67 7.03 -7.65 15.71
CA ALA A 67 6.02 -7.78 14.66
C ALA A 67 5.95 -6.48 13.83
N PRO A 68 6.96 -6.16 13.04
CA PRO A 68 7.01 -4.92 12.28
C PRO A 68 6.02 -4.97 11.11
N VAL A 69 5.41 -3.82 10.80
CA VAL A 69 4.63 -3.66 9.56
C VAL A 69 5.59 -3.52 8.40
N ARG A 70 5.50 -4.42 7.43
CA ARG A 70 6.48 -4.61 6.34
C ARG A 70 6.25 -3.69 5.15
N SER A 71 5.01 -3.27 4.92
CA SER A 71 4.65 -2.42 3.78
C SER A 71 3.28 -1.77 3.98
N LEU A 72 3.09 -0.60 3.38
CA LEU A 72 1.80 0.04 3.19
C LEU A 72 1.41 -0.07 1.72
N ILE A 73 0.17 -0.43 1.44
CA ILE A 73 -0.45 -0.28 0.14
C ILE A 73 -1.46 0.84 0.25
N PHE A 74 -1.26 1.90 -0.53
CA PHE A 74 -2.19 3.01 -0.63
C PHE A 74 -2.86 2.99 -2.02
N ILE A 75 -4.18 3.11 -2.02
CA ILE A 75 -4.99 3.23 -3.24
C ILE A 75 -5.75 4.54 -3.15
N GLY A 76 -5.62 5.41 -4.15
CA GLY A 76 -6.26 6.72 -4.16
C GLY A 76 -6.18 7.39 -5.52
N ASP A 77 -6.96 8.45 -5.68
CA ASP A 77 -7.17 9.15 -6.96
C ASP A 77 -6.76 10.63 -6.92
N ALA A 78 -6.67 11.23 -5.74
CA ALA A 78 -6.40 12.65 -5.54
C ALA A 78 -5.47 12.92 -4.36
N VAL A 79 -4.88 14.11 -4.34
CA VAL A 79 -4.10 14.65 -3.23
C VAL A 79 -4.43 16.13 -3.05
N GLU A 80 -4.81 16.50 -1.84
CA GLU A 80 -5.17 17.88 -1.46
C GLU A 80 -4.25 18.43 -0.37
N GLU A 81 -3.45 17.55 0.23
CA GLU A 81 -2.52 17.89 1.29
C GLU A 81 -1.22 18.47 0.75
N HIS A 82 -0.53 19.26 1.57
CA HIS A 82 0.74 19.89 1.18
C HIS A 82 1.82 18.81 0.90
N PRO A 83 2.44 18.80 -0.28
CA PRO A 83 3.39 17.76 -0.67
C PRO A 83 4.57 17.60 0.28
N ASP A 84 5.13 18.69 0.80
CA ASP A 84 6.30 18.64 1.69
C ASP A 84 6.02 17.87 2.99
N THR A 85 4.78 17.97 3.51
CA THR A 85 4.36 17.20 4.68
C THR A 85 4.38 15.71 4.36
N LEU A 86 3.85 15.33 3.20
CA LEU A 86 3.79 13.93 2.76
C LEU A 86 5.20 13.39 2.46
N PHE A 87 6.06 14.19 1.84
CA PHE A 87 7.45 13.80 1.54
C PHE A 87 8.28 13.62 2.81
N ASN A 88 8.08 14.48 3.81
CA ASN A 88 8.73 14.31 5.12
C ASN A 88 8.34 12.98 5.78
N LEU A 89 7.04 12.67 5.80
CA LEU A 89 6.54 11.39 6.35
C LEU A 89 7.05 10.19 5.54
N ALA A 90 7.11 10.29 4.21
CA ALA A 90 7.69 9.26 3.35
C ALA A 90 9.18 9.03 3.66
N GLY A 91 9.93 10.10 3.94
CA GLY A 91 11.32 10.02 4.40
C GLY A 91 11.47 9.29 5.73
N GLN A 92 10.57 9.54 6.68
CA GLN A 92 10.52 8.80 7.94
C GLN A 92 10.21 7.30 7.72
N CYS A 93 9.28 6.99 6.81
CA CYS A 93 9.01 5.61 6.41
C CYS A 93 10.27 4.94 5.87
N ARG A 94 11.04 5.63 5.03
CA ARG A 94 12.32 5.13 4.51
C ARG A 94 13.31 4.78 5.61
N LEU A 95 13.49 5.68 6.59
CA LEU A 95 14.41 5.46 7.71
C LEU A 95 14.03 4.26 8.58
N LYS A 96 12.74 3.95 8.64
CA LYS A 96 12.23 2.76 9.35
C LYS A 96 12.19 1.49 8.49
N GLY A 97 12.60 1.54 7.23
CA GLY A 97 12.48 0.41 6.31
C GLY A 97 11.03 0.02 6.02
N GLN A 98 10.12 0.99 6.01
CA GLN A 98 8.69 0.85 5.80
C GLN A 98 8.30 1.42 4.41
N PRO A 99 8.46 0.68 3.31
CA PRO A 99 8.13 1.17 1.97
C PRO A 99 6.62 1.38 1.79
N VAL A 100 6.28 2.39 0.98
CA VAL A 100 4.90 2.70 0.60
C VAL A 100 4.70 2.36 -0.87
N PHE A 101 3.80 1.44 -1.15
CA PHE A 101 3.35 1.08 -2.50
C PHE A 101 2.08 1.84 -2.82
N ILE A 102 2.07 2.59 -3.90
CA ILE A 102 0.93 3.43 -4.27
C ILE A 102 0.34 3.00 -5.60
N PHE A 103 -0.95 2.74 -5.60
CA PHE A 103 -1.73 2.42 -6.80
C PHE A 103 -2.74 3.54 -7.03
N GLN A 104 -2.50 4.33 -8.07
CA GLN A 104 -3.37 5.46 -8.38
C GLN A 104 -4.52 5.05 -9.28
N GLU A 105 -5.73 5.36 -8.85
CA GLU A 105 -6.91 5.37 -9.70
C GLU A 105 -7.04 6.72 -10.42
N GLY A 106 -7.64 6.72 -11.62
CA GLY A 106 -7.80 7.95 -12.40
C GLY A 106 -6.49 8.47 -13.01
N ALA A 107 -6.51 9.73 -13.43
CA ALA A 107 -5.43 10.35 -14.19
C ALA A 107 -5.09 11.79 -13.71
N ASP A 108 -5.29 12.07 -12.43
CA ASP A 108 -4.91 13.36 -11.86
C ASP A 108 -3.40 13.54 -11.89
N ILE A 109 -2.92 14.58 -12.59
CA ILE A 109 -1.48 14.83 -12.81
C ILE A 109 -0.79 15.23 -11.51
N THR A 110 -1.47 15.97 -10.65
CA THR A 110 -0.92 16.39 -9.35
C THR A 110 -0.74 15.18 -8.43
N ALA A 111 -1.76 14.32 -8.35
CA ALA A 111 -1.68 13.07 -7.61
C ALA A 111 -0.56 12.18 -8.17
N THR A 112 -0.44 12.03 -9.50
CA THR A 112 0.63 11.25 -10.13
C THR A 112 2.02 11.70 -9.66
N ARG A 113 2.28 12.99 -9.67
CA ARG A 113 3.58 13.55 -9.24
C ARG A 113 3.85 13.30 -7.76
N VAL A 114 2.88 13.60 -6.90
CA VAL A 114 3.03 13.45 -5.45
C VAL A 114 3.13 11.97 -5.06
N PHE A 115 2.29 11.12 -5.60
CA PHE A 115 2.29 9.68 -5.30
C PHE A 115 3.57 8.98 -5.76
N SER A 116 4.04 9.29 -6.97
CA SER A 116 5.32 8.76 -7.48
C SER A 116 6.48 9.16 -6.56
N GLU A 117 6.47 10.40 -6.07
CA GLU A 117 7.53 10.91 -5.21
C GLU A 117 7.46 10.30 -3.79
N ILE A 118 6.27 10.13 -3.20
CA ILE A 118 6.10 9.41 -1.92
C ILE A 118 6.64 7.98 -2.04
N ALA A 119 6.27 7.26 -3.10
CA ALA A 119 6.73 5.90 -3.33
C ALA A 119 8.25 5.84 -3.46
N ARG A 120 8.85 6.74 -4.26
CA ARG A 120 10.30 6.84 -4.45
C ARG A 120 11.04 7.15 -3.14
N ILE A 121 10.59 8.16 -2.39
CA ILE A 121 11.23 8.58 -1.12
C ILE A 121 11.16 7.45 -0.10
N SER A 122 10.00 6.81 0.07
CA SER A 122 9.82 5.72 1.05
C SER A 122 10.53 4.42 0.66
N GLY A 123 10.97 4.29 -0.59
CA GLY A 123 11.59 3.08 -1.11
C GLY A 123 10.60 2.00 -1.53
N GLY A 124 9.37 2.40 -1.84
CA GLY A 124 8.34 1.57 -2.43
C GLY A 124 8.25 1.70 -3.95
N ALA A 125 7.06 1.53 -4.49
CA ALA A 125 6.79 1.64 -5.92
C ALA A 125 5.42 2.26 -6.19
N TYR A 126 5.29 2.89 -7.36
CA TYR A 126 4.07 3.50 -7.86
C TYR A 126 3.57 2.78 -9.11
N ALA A 127 2.26 2.62 -9.24
CA ALA A 127 1.62 2.18 -10.47
C ALA A 127 0.29 2.90 -10.69
N ALA A 128 0.05 3.38 -11.91
CA ALA A 128 -1.24 3.86 -12.33
C ALA A 128 -2.15 2.68 -12.67
N LEU A 129 -3.37 2.68 -12.14
CA LEU A 129 -4.40 1.71 -12.47
C LEU A 129 -5.24 2.28 -13.62
N GLY A 130 -5.21 1.62 -14.77
CA GLY A 130 -6.12 1.99 -15.86
C GLY A 130 -7.58 1.68 -15.51
N ALA A 131 -8.51 2.38 -16.11
CA ALA A 131 -9.95 2.38 -15.80
C ALA A 131 -10.67 1.01 -15.85
N GLN A 132 -10.02 -0.09 -16.21
CA GLN A 132 -10.63 -1.41 -16.35
C GLN A 132 -9.76 -2.56 -15.78
N ASN A 133 -8.89 -2.32 -14.80
CA ASN A 133 -7.86 -3.30 -14.49
C ASN A 133 -7.89 -3.86 -13.06
N ALA A 134 -9.04 -4.38 -12.61
CA ALA A 134 -9.11 -5.17 -11.37
C ALA A 134 -8.13 -6.36 -11.38
N GLN A 135 -7.86 -6.94 -12.57
CA GLN A 135 -6.88 -8.00 -12.74
C GLN A 135 -5.45 -7.50 -12.51
N ALA A 136 -5.07 -6.35 -13.07
CA ALA A 136 -3.75 -5.76 -12.87
C ALA A 136 -3.55 -5.37 -11.41
N MET A 137 -4.56 -4.78 -10.76
CA MET A 137 -4.53 -4.51 -9.31
C MET A 137 -4.27 -5.80 -8.52
N GLY A 138 -5.00 -6.88 -8.81
CA GLY A 138 -4.81 -8.16 -8.14
C GLY A 138 -3.38 -8.72 -8.29
N LEU A 139 -2.76 -8.55 -9.45
CA LEU A 139 -1.38 -8.95 -9.69
C LEU A 139 -0.37 -8.10 -8.90
N LEU A 140 -0.57 -6.78 -8.85
CA LEU A 140 0.26 -5.87 -8.08
C LEU A 140 0.16 -6.13 -6.56
N LEU A 141 -1.06 -6.34 -6.06
CA LEU A 141 -1.29 -6.69 -4.65
C LEU A 141 -0.57 -7.99 -4.27
N ARG A 142 -0.59 -9.01 -5.13
CA ARG A 142 0.16 -10.25 -4.91
C ARG A 142 1.67 -10.02 -4.92
N ALA A 143 2.18 -9.15 -5.79
CA ALA A 143 3.60 -8.81 -5.81
C ALA A 143 4.01 -8.11 -4.51
N VAL A 144 3.21 -7.15 -4.01
CA VAL A 144 3.50 -6.50 -2.72
C VAL A 144 3.41 -7.49 -1.56
N ALA A 145 2.46 -8.43 -1.57
CA ALA A 145 2.37 -9.48 -0.57
C ALA A 145 3.62 -10.38 -0.55
N ARG A 146 4.15 -10.74 -1.73
CA ARG A 146 5.44 -11.46 -1.83
C ARG A 146 6.59 -10.64 -1.28
N TYR A 147 6.64 -9.35 -1.61
CA TYR A 147 7.63 -8.44 -1.04
C TYR A 147 7.55 -8.38 0.49
N ALA A 148 6.36 -8.25 1.06
CA ALA A 148 6.16 -8.22 2.51
C ALA A 148 6.62 -9.53 3.20
N SER A 149 6.49 -10.68 2.52
CA SER A 149 6.90 -11.98 3.03
C SER A 149 8.41 -12.22 2.96
N GLY A 150 9.06 -11.86 1.88
CA GLY A 150 10.46 -12.23 1.60
C GLY A 150 11.30 -11.16 0.91
N GLY A 151 10.86 -9.89 0.93
CA GLY A 151 11.59 -8.76 0.35
C GLY A 151 11.84 -8.88 -1.14
N ARG A 152 12.88 -8.21 -1.62
CA ARG A 152 13.30 -8.25 -3.03
C ARG A 152 13.55 -9.68 -3.54
N GLN A 153 14.09 -10.54 -2.68
CA GLN A 153 14.42 -11.91 -3.07
C GLN A 153 13.19 -12.69 -3.49
N ALA A 154 12.08 -12.56 -2.76
CA ALA A 154 10.83 -13.24 -3.12
C ALA A 154 10.27 -12.79 -4.47
N LEU A 155 10.38 -11.49 -4.80
CA LEU A 155 10.00 -10.96 -6.12
C LEU A 155 10.92 -11.51 -7.23
N THR A 156 12.23 -11.57 -6.98
CA THR A 156 13.20 -12.08 -7.94
C THR A 156 12.97 -13.56 -8.24
N GLN A 157 12.67 -14.35 -7.23
CA GLN A 157 12.42 -15.78 -7.37
C GLN A 157 11.11 -16.07 -8.11
N SER A 158 10.06 -15.29 -7.85
CA SER A 158 8.77 -15.45 -8.53
C SER A 158 8.82 -14.98 -9.99
N GLY A 159 9.47 -13.84 -10.25
CA GLY A 159 9.78 -13.35 -11.60
C GLY A 159 8.61 -13.01 -12.50
N THR A 160 7.40 -12.80 -11.96
CA THR A 160 6.23 -12.38 -12.76
C THR A 160 6.43 -10.95 -13.31
N GLU A 161 5.64 -10.57 -14.31
CA GLU A 161 5.71 -9.20 -14.87
C GLU A 161 5.42 -8.13 -13.80
N SER A 162 4.47 -8.39 -12.88
CA SER A 162 4.21 -7.49 -11.77
C SER A 162 5.39 -7.40 -10.79
N ASP A 163 6.09 -8.52 -10.55
CA ASP A 163 7.29 -8.52 -9.71
C ASP A 163 8.42 -7.71 -10.35
N LYS A 164 8.64 -7.88 -11.65
CA LYS A 164 9.64 -7.11 -12.40
C LYS A 164 9.34 -5.62 -12.38
N LEU A 165 8.05 -5.24 -12.52
CA LEU A 165 7.61 -3.85 -12.47
C LEU A 165 7.89 -3.21 -11.11
N LEU A 166 7.63 -3.92 -10.01
CA LEU A 166 7.98 -3.44 -8.68
C LEU A 166 9.51 -3.39 -8.49
N LEU A 167 10.23 -4.46 -8.86
CA LEU A 167 11.68 -4.54 -8.73
C LEU A 167 12.43 -3.41 -9.45
N ALA A 168 11.91 -2.96 -10.59
CA ALA A 168 12.51 -1.87 -11.36
C ALA A 168 12.48 -0.53 -10.61
N GLN A 169 11.55 -0.34 -9.69
CA GLN A 169 11.37 0.89 -8.93
C GLN A 169 11.97 0.83 -7.52
N LEU A 170 12.11 -0.38 -6.96
CA LEU A 170 12.68 -0.54 -5.64
C LEU A 170 14.17 -0.16 -5.62
N PRO A 171 14.65 0.47 -4.54
CA PRO A 171 16.07 0.81 -4.39
C PRO A 171 16.92 -0.46 -4.47
N LYS A 172 18.11 -0.31 -5.06
CA LYS A 172 19.11 -1.39 -5.18
C LYS A 172 19.70 -1.73 -3.83
#